data_fe37b81eac87e65659ad4e2994f34b28
#
_entry.id   fe37b81eac87e65659ad4e2994f34b28
#
_cell.length_a   1.000
_cell.length_b   1.000
_cell.length_c   1.000
_cell.angle_alpha   90.00
_cell.angle_beta   90.00
_cell.angle_gamma   90.00
#
_symmetry.space_group_name_H-M   'P 1'
#
loop_
_entity.id
_entity.type
_entity.pdbx_description
1 polymer ?
#
loop_
_entity_poly.entity_id
_entity_poly.type
_entity_poly.pdbx_seq_one_letter_code
_entity_poly.pdbx_strand_id
1 'polypeptide(L)'
;PEVPKGTSQTTRELLINSILDAQLADGGWAIDEKSAEVDITAMAIQALAPYCKSDEKVNDAVNKALAKLSDMQGADGKFRAYGTANAESNAQVIVALTSLGIDPAEDARFIKNGSSVLDALASFYSDGTFRHTLTSEESDNGIATEQAYYALASYHRMLEGRTTLFDMSDVESFAKIEGKADENTDGNGQNSSGSKTGTKQASGS
;
A
#
# COMPACT_ATOMS: atom_id res chain seq x y z
N PRO A 1 -24.60 0.30 0.27
CA PRO A 1 -25.33 -0.87 0.78
C PRO A 1 -25.77 -0.57 2.21
N GLU A 2 -27.06 -0.80 2.51
CA GLU A 2 -27.55 -0.66 3.88
C GLU A 2 -26.91 -1.75 4.75
N VAL A 3 -26.36 -1.33 5.89
CA VAL A 3 -25.82 -2.27 6.89
C VAL A 3 -26.99 -2.97 7.58
N PRO A 4 -27.02 -4.31 7.66
CA PRO A 4 -28.09 -5.03 8.34
C PRO A 4 -28.27 -4.53 9.78
N LYS A 5 -29.49 -4.26 10.20
CA LYS A 5 -29.82 -3.86 11.57
C LYS A 5 -29.65 -5.08 12.50
N GLY A 6 -28.48 -5.19 13.11
CA GLY A 6 -28.15 -6.22 14.12
C GLY A 6 -27.74 -5.60 15.44
N THR A 7 -27.73 -6.39 16.50
CA THR A 7 -27.48 -5.94 17.88
C THR A 7 -26.00 -5.65 18.20
N SER A 8 -25.07 -5.95 17.30
CA SER A 8 -23.66 -5.57 17.42
C SER A 8 -23.09 -5.29 16.02
N GLN A 9 -23.12 -4.03 15.63
CA GLN A 9 -22.49 -3.59 14.39
C GLN A 9 -21.13 -3.01 14.69
N THR A 10 -20.11 -3.45 13.97
CA THR A 10 -18.82 -2.78 13.95
C THR A 10 -18.98 -1.45 13.22
N THR A 11 -18.87 -0.35 13.95
CA THR A 11 -18.90 1.00 13.38
C THR A 11 -17.49 1.52 13.17
N ARG A 12 -17.35 2.52 12.30
CA ARG A 12 -16.08 3.22 12.09
C ARG A 12 -15.54 3.83 13.39
N GLU A 13 -16.40 4.46 14.18
CA GLU A 13 -16.04 5.03 15.47
C GLU A 13 -15.51 3.97 16.45
N LEU A 14 -16.15 2.80 16.51
CA LEU A 14 -15.68 1.69 17.33
C LEU A 14 -14.28 1.23 16.92
N LEU A 15 -14.01 1.14 15.60
CA LEU A 15 -12.69 0.75 15.10
C LEU A 15 -11.63 1.80 15.42
N ILE A 16 -11.93 3.10 15.23
CA ILE A 16 -11.02 4.19 15.58
C ILE A 16 -10.69 4.13 17.08
N ASN A 17 -11.70 4.07 17.94
CA ASN A 17 -11.50 3.98 19.39
C ASN A 17 -10.68 2.74 19.77
N SER A 18 -10.93 1.58 19.15
CA SER A 18 -10.16 0.36 19.41
C SER A 18 -8.66 0.54 19.06
N ILE A 19 -8.35 1.24 17.97
CA ILE A 19 -6.95 1.54 17.62
C ILE A 19 -6.35 2.51 18.63
N LEU A 20 -7.08 3.58 19.02
CA LEU A 20 -6.60 4.56 20.00
C LEU A 20 -6.35 3.92 21.36
N ASP A 21 -7.26 3.07 21.82
CA ASP A 21 -7.16 2.37 23.13
C ASP A 21 -5.99 1.36 23.16
N ALA A 22 -5.58 0.84 22.01
CA ALA A 22 -4.44 -0.07 21.88
C ALA A 22 -3.09 0.64 21.73
N GLN A 23 -3.06 2.00 21.72
CA GLN A 23 -1.79 2.72 21.63
C GLN A 23 -0.93 2.48 22.87
N LEU A 24 0.32 2.06 22.68
CA LEU A 24 1.26 1.81 23.74
C LEU A 24 1.79 3.09 24.38
N ALA A 25 2.31 2.99 25.59
CA ALA A 25 2.86 4.13 26.32
C ALA A 25 4.05 4.78 25.61
N ASP A 26 4.74 4.04 24.74
CA ASP A 26 5.85 4.55 23.92
C ASP A 26 5.40 5.27 22.64
N GLY A 27 4.10 5.36 22.42
CA GLY A 27 3.46 6.10 21.32
C GLY A 27 3.15 5.30 20.06
N GLY A 28 3.59 4.04 19.96
CA GLY A 28 3.33 3.19 18.81
C GLY A 28 2.28 2.10 19.07
N TRP A 29 2.23 1.11 18.19
CA TRP A 29 1.37 -0.08 18.29
C TRP A 29 2.17 -1.35 18.04
N ALA A 30 1.71 -2.46 18.60
CA ALA A 30 2.26 -3.79 18.41
C ALA A 30 1.18 -4.85 18.54
N ILE A 31 1.45 -6.05 18.01
CA ILE A 31 0.54 -7.20 18.19
C ILE A 31 0.64 -7.76 19.60
N ASP A 32 1.85 -7.81 20.17
CA ASP A 32 2.11 -8.43 21.47
C ASP A 32 2.00 -7.46 22.67
N GLU A 33 1.63 -6.21 22.42
CA GLU A 33 1.40 -5.15 23.42
C GLU A 33 2.60 -4.80 24.32
N LYS A 34 3.83 -5.15 23.93
CA LYS A 34 5.02 -4.91 24.76
C LYS A 34 5.80 -3.67 24.38
N SER A 35 6.07 -3.53 23.08
CA SER A 35 6.81 -2.40 22.51
C SER A 35 6.38 -2.17 21.07
N ALA A 36 6.40 -0.93 20.63
CA ALA A 36 5.99 -0.57 19.27
C ALA A 36 6.75 -1.39 18.22
N GLU A 37 6.00 -1.90 17.25
CA GLU A 37 6.49 -2.53 16.03
C GLU A 37 6.33 -1.55 14.87
N VAL A 38 7.32 -1.48 13.98
CA VAL A 38 7.32 -0.53 12.86
C VAL A 38 6.08 -0.70 11.98
N ASP A 39 5.83 -1.94 11.54
CA ASP A 39 4.77 -2.24 10.59
C ASP A 39 3.39 -1.97 11.19
N ILE A 40 3.15 -2.43 12.41
CA ILE A 40 1.87 -2.24 13.11
C ILE A 40 1.62 -0.75 13.40
N THR A 41 2.67 -0.02 13.81
CA THR A 41 2.58 1.42 14.04
C THR A 41 2.27 2.17 12.73
N ALA A 42 2.95 1.82 11.64
CA ALA A 42 2.71 2.42 10.33
C ALA A 42 1.28 2.12 9.82
N MET A 43 0.80 0.88 9.96
CA MET A 43 -0.57 0.49 9.57
C MET A 43 -1.63 1.20 10.41
N ALA A 44 -1.41 1.38 11.72
CA ALA A 44 -2.32 2.15 12.57
C ALA A 44 -2.39 3.62 12.12
N ILE A 45 -1.26 4.25 11.79
CA ILE A 45 -1.22 5.61 11.21
C ILE A 45 -2.02 5.66 9.91
N GLN A 46 -1.83 4.71 8.99
CA GLN A 46 -2.57 4.65 7.72
C GLN A 46 -4.09 4.61 7.96
N ALA A 47 -4.55 3.79 8.91
CA ALA A 47 -5.96 3.67 9.24
C ALA A 47 -6.53 4.95 9.89
N LEU A 48 -5.73 5.67 10.67
CA LEU A 48 -6.13 6.88 11.38
C LEU A 48 -5.98 8.17 10.56
N ALA A 49 -5.12 8.18 9.54
CA ALA A 49 -4.77 9.36 8.74
C ALA A 49 -5.99 10.16 8.23
N PRO A 50 -7.08 9.54 7.72
CA PRO A 50 -8.25 10.28 7.24
C PRO A 50 -8.96 11.12 8.33
N TYR A 51 -8.72 10.81 9.59
CA TYR A 51 -9.43 11.41 10.73
C TYR A 51 -8.61 12.46 11.48
N CYS A 52 -7.30 12.58 11.22
CA CYS A 52 -6.41 13.50 11.92
C CYS A 52 -6.88 14.96 11.89
N LYS A 53 -7.51 15.41 10.78
CA LYS A 53 -7.97 16.80 10.65
C LYS A 53 -9.27 17.08 11.41
N SER A 54 -10.06 16.07 11.72
CA SER A 54 -11.39 16.21 12.32
C SER A 54 -11.47 15.75 13.78
N ASP A 55 -10.44 15.03 14.26
CA ASP A 55 -10.41 14.50 15.62
C ASP A 55 -9.03 14.75 16.27
N GLU A 56 -9.02 15.59 17.32
CA GLU A 56 -7.81 15.98 18.03
C GLU A 56 -7.12 14.78 18.71
N LYS A 57 -7.90 13.82 19.25
CA LYS A 57 -7.32 12.62 19.89
C LYS A 57 -6.59 11.74 18.87
N VAL A 58 -7.18 11.59 17.69
CA VAL A 58 -6.54 10.88 16.58
C VAL A 58 -5.26 11.59 16.16
N ASN A 59 -5.32 12.92 16.00
CA ASN A 59 -4.15 13.72 15.64
C ASN A 59 -3.01 13.59 16.67
N ASP A 60 -3.33 13.66 17.95
CA ASP A 60 -2.33 13.50 19.02
C ASP A 60 -1.71 12.11 19.04
N ALA A 61 -2.53 11.07 18.87
CA ALA A 61 -2.04 9.69 18.80
C ALA A 61 -1.11 9.48 17.60
N VAL A 62 -1.48 9.99 16.43
CA VAL A 62 -0.66 9.90 15.21
C VAL A 62 0.65 10.68 15.37
N ASN A 63 0.64 11.86 15.98
CA ASN A 63 1.86 12.64 16.21
C ASN A 63 2.85 11.92 17.16
N LYS A 64 2.36 11.26 18.21
CA LYS A 64 3.19 10.39 19.07
C LYS A 64 3.79 9.24 18.27
N ALA A 65 2.99 8.61 17.42
CA ALA A 65 3.44 7.50 16.60
C ALA A 65 4.47 7.91 15.54
N LEU A 66 4.34 9.10 14.93
CA LEU A 66 5.34 9.64 14.03
C LEU A 66 6.68 9.89 14.73
N ALA A 67 6.65 10.43 15.96
CA ALA A 67 7.86 10.59 16.76
C ALA A 67 8.49 9.22 17.07
N LYS A 68 7.66 8.24 17.46
CA LYS A 68 8.15 6.87 17.73
C LYS A 68 8.77 6.22 16.48
N LEU A 69 8.14 6.31 15.30
CA LEU A 69 8.71 5.81 14.05
C LEU A 69 10.05 6.50 13.73
N SER A 70 10.13 7.81 13.90
CA SER A 70 11.38 8.54 13.69
C SER A 70 12.52 8.03 14.59
N ASP A 71 12.21 7.69 15.86
CA ASP A 71 13.17 7.12 16.81
C ASP A 71 13.58 5.68 16.46
N MET A 72 12.66 4.92 15.81
CA MET A 72 12.93 3.54 15.38
C MET A 72 13.73 3.45 14.08
N GLN A 73 13.84 4.55 13.33
CA GLN A 73 14.61 4.58 12.10
C GLN A 73 16.11 4.48 12.38
N GLY A 74 16.78 3.51 11.77
CA GLY A 74 18.23 3.34 11.90
C GLY A 74 19.04 4.49 11.30
N ALA A 75 20.29 4.64 11.74
CA ALA A 75 21.21 5.64 11.23
C ALA A 75 21.50 5.52 9.72
N ASP A 76 21.20 4.36 9.13
CA ASP A 76 21.27 4.07 7.69
C ASP A 76 19.95 4.37 6.94
N GLY A 77 19.02 5.05 7.57
CA GLY A 77 17.72 5.40 7.03
C GLY A 77 16.69 4.26 7.04
N LYS A 78 17.09 3.02 7.39
CA LYS A 78 16.26 1.83 7.27
C LYS A 78 15.44 1.54 8.51
N PHE A 79 14.25 1.01 8.27
CA PHE A 79 13.41 0.40 9.31
C PHE A 79 13.70 -1.10 9.43
N ARG A 80 13.47 -1.62 10.64
CA ARG A 80 13.79 -3.00 10.99
C ARG A 80 12.63 -3.67 11.71
N ALA A 81 12.32 -4.90 11.28
CA ALA A 81 11.48 -5.80 12.05
C ALA A 81 12.37 -6.92 12.64
N TYR A 82 12.19 -7.22 13.90
CA TYR A 82 12.98 -8.24 14.63
C TYR A 82 14.51 -8.09 14.48
N GLY A 83 14.98 -6.83 14.44
CA GLY A 83 16.39 -6.48 14.28
C GLY A 83 16.93 -6.52 12.86
N THR A 84 16.16 -6.97 11.88
CA THR A 84 16.59 -7.07 10.47
C THR A 84 15.95 -5.96 9.62
N ALA A 85 16.77 -5.24 8.87
CA ALA A 85 16.29 -4.27 7.88
C ALA A 85 15.61 -5.00 6.73
N ASN A 86 14.39 -4.61 6.38
CA ASN A 86 13.62 -5.23 5.32
C ASN A 86 12.84 -4.19 4.48
N ALA A 87 12.50 -4.57 3.27
CA ALA A 87 11.81 -3.69 2.33
C ALA A 87 10.39 -3.34 2.81
N GLU A 88 9.69 -4.31 3.39
CA GLU A 88 8.29 -4.19 3.79
C GLU A 88 8.10 -3.13 4.88
N SER A 89 8.94 -3.13 5.92
CA SER A 89 8.87 -2.11 6.98
C SER A 89 9.12 -0.70 6.43
N ASN A 90 10.04 -0.54 5.48
CA ASN A 90 10.27 0.75 4.82
C ASN A 90 9.05 1.14 3.95
N ALA A 91 8.45 0.20 3.23
CA ALA A 91 7.26 0.42 2.42
C ALA A 91 6.07 0.85 3.27
N GLN A 92 5.80 0.18 4.41
CA GLN A 92 4.71 0.53 5.32
C GLN A 92 4.84 1.96 5.85
N VAL A 93 6.07 2.38 6.21
CA VAL A 93 6.31 3.75 6.68
C VAL A 93 6.09 4.78 5.57
N ILE A 94 6.53 4.52 4.33
CA ILE A 94 6.26 5.40 3.19
C ILE A 94 4.74 5.60 3.01
N VAL A 95 3.95 4.53 3.05
CA VAL A 95 2.48 4.64 2.93
C VAL A 95 1.87 5.43 4.09
N ALA A 96 2.37 5.23 5.32
CA ALA A 96 1.90 5.99 6.48
C ALA A 96 2.16 7.49 6.33
N LEU A 97 3.37 7.88 5.90
CA LEU A 97 3.75 9.27 5.69
C LEU A 97 2.92 9.91 4.56
N THR A 98 2.83 9.26 3.41
CA THR A 98 2.08 9.77 2.26
C THR A 98 0.57 9.86 2.54
N SER A 99 0.00 8.97 3.39
CA SER A 99 -1.39 9.05 3.84
C SER A 99 -1.69 10.31 4.65
N LEU A 100 -0.66 10.90 5.27
CA LEU A 100 -0.72 12.16 6.02
C LEU A 100 -0.33 13.38 5.16
N GLY A 101 0.09 13.16 3.91
CA GLY A 101 0.65 14.21 3.04
C GLY A 101 2.06 14.64 3.45
N ILE A 102 2.79 13.78 4.16
CA ILE A 102 4.19 14.01 4.57
C ILE A 102 5.10 13.40 3.49
N ASP A 103 6.05 14.19 2.99
CA ASP A 103 7.01 13.71 1.98
C ASP A 103 8.09 12.84 2.63
N PRO A 104 8.14 11.52 2.32
CA PRO A 104 9.13 10.60 2.87
C PRO A 104 10.57 10.85 2.37
N ALA A 105 10.74 11.67 1.32
CA ALA A 105 12.05 12.06 0.80
C ALA A 105 12.61 13.31 1.46
N GLU A 106 11.75 14.19 2.01
CA GLU A 106 12.17 15.53 2.43
C GLU A 106 11.91 15.83 3.91
N ASP A 107 11.03 15.09 4.59
CA ASP A 107 10.73 15.33 6.00
C ASP A 107 11.96 15.02 6.88
N ALA A 108 12.48 16.04 7.54
CA ALA A 108 13.71 15.96 8.33
C ALA A 108 13.67 14.91 9.46
N ARG A 109 12.48 14.54 9.96
CA ARG A 109 12.32 13.50 10.98
C ARG A 109 12.73 12.13 10.45
N PHE A 110 12.57 11.91 9.13
CA PHE A 110 12.76 10.64 8.45
C PHE A 110 14.00 10.62 7.52
N ILE A 111 14.90 11.59 7.69
CA ILE A 111 16.21 11.61 7.05
C ILE A 111 17.29 11.34 8.11
N LYS A 112 18.02 10.23 7.98
CA LYS A 112 19.09 9.84 8.90
C LYS A 112 20.42 9.78 8.13
N ASN A 113 21.39 10.59 8.55
CA ASN A 113 22.70 10.72 7.90
C ASN A 113 22.62 10.96 6.38
N GLY A 114 21.59 11.72 5.95
CA GLY A 114 21.37 12.04 4.54
C GLY A 114 20.63 10.97 3.74
N SER A 115 20.19 9.88 4.38
CA SER A 115 19.38 8.83 3.75
C SER A 115 17.91 8.97 4.17
N SER A 116 17.04 9.14 3.22
CA SER A 116 15.58 9.17 3.39
C SER A 116 14.98 7.74 3.46
N VAL A 117 13.68 7.64 3.78
CA VAL A 117 12.97 6.34 3.74
C VAL A 117 12.88 5.81 2.31
N LEU A 118 12.80 6.69 1.30
CA LEU A 118 12.82 6.28 -0.12
C LEU A 118 14.18 5.73 -0.54
N ASP A 119 15.28 6.37 -0.13
CA ASP A 119 16.63 5.86 -0.37
C ASP A 119 16.80 4.48 0.31
N ALA A 120 16.28 4.35 1.53
CA ALA A 120 16.28 3.10 2.25
C ALA A 120 15.52 2.00 1.48
N LEU A 121 14.31 2.27 0.99
CA LEU A 121 13.54 1.31 0.17
C LEU A 121 14.27 0.99 -1.13
N ALA A 122 14.79 1.99 -1.84
CA ALA A 122 15.52 1.82 -3.09
C ALA A 122 16.74 0.89 -2.95
N SER A 123 17.36 0.82 -1.76
CA SER A 123 18.50 -0.08 -1.51
C SER A 123 18.15 -1.57 -1.61
N PHE A 124 16.86 -1.94 -1.50
CA PHE A 124 16.39 -3.32 -1.66
C PHE A 124 16.03 -3.68 -3.10
N TYR A 125 16.02 -2.69 -4.02
CA TYR A 125 15.70 -2.92 -5.43
C TYR A 125 16.75 -3.80 -6.11
N SER A 126 16.28 -4.74 -6.93
CA SER A 126 17.12 -5.65 -7.71
C SER A 126 16.39 -6.08 -8.98
N ASP A 127 16.82 -5.56 -10.12
CA ASP A 127 16.38 -5.99 -11.45
C ASP A 127 14.85 -6.12 -11.64
N GLY A 128 14.13 -5.05 -11.32
CA GLY A 128 12.66 -4.97 -11.46
C GLY A 128 11.86 -5.51 -10.26
N THR A 129 12.53 -6.04 -9.24
CA THR A 129 11.93 -6.60 -8.03
C THR A 129 12.53 -6.01 -6.76
N PHE A 130 12.03 -6.41 -5.60
CA PHE A 130 12.60 -6.02 -4.31
C PHE A 130 12.93 -7.26 -3.49
N ARG A 131 14.10 -7.24 -2.86
CA ARG A 131 14.51 -8.24 -1.89
C ARG A 131 13.81 -8.00 -0.56
N HIS A 132 13.51 -9.08 0.16
CA HIS A 132 13.05 -8.95 1.54
C HIS A 132 14.13 -8.28 2.40
N THR A 133 15.35 -8.78 2.36
CA THR A 133 16.50 -8.24 3.10
C THR A 133 17.72 -8.08 2.18
N LEU A 134 18.69 -7.24 2.58
CA LEU A 134 19.93 -7.06 1.82
C LEU A 134 20.87 -8.28 1.86
N THR A 135 20.65 -9.20 2.80
CA THR A 135 21.45 -10.41 3.01
C THR A 135 20.79 -11.66 2.43
N SER A 136 19.54 -11.56 1.91
CA SER A 136 18.90 -12.72 1.28
C SER A 136 19.59 -13.05 -0.03
N GLU A 137 19.82 -14.35 -0.27
CA GLU A 137 20.35 -14.86 -1.54
C GLU A 137 19.32 -14.75 -2.68
N GLU A 138 18.02 -14.68 -2.32
CA GLU A 138 16.93 -14.49 -3.27
C GLU A 138 16.93 -13.04 -3.77
N SER A 139 17.04 -12.89 -5.10
CA SER A 139 17.03 -11.59 -5.76
C SER A 139 15.64 -10.96 -5.79
N ASP A 140 14.58 -11.77 -5.67
CA ASP A 140 13.19 -11.35 -5.70
C ASP A 140 12.40 -11.97 -4.54
N ASN A 141 11.47 -11.17 -4.01
CA ASN A 141 10.50 -11.62 -3.04
C ASN A 141 9.15 -11.02 -3.41
N GLY A 142 8.14 -11.85 -3.63
CA GLY A 142 6.83 -11.42 -4.11
C GLY A 142 6.15 -10.43 -3.16
N ILE A 143 6.24 -10.65 -1.84
CA ILE A 143 5.65 -9.77 -0.83
C ILE A 143 6.41 -8.44 -0.75
N ALA A 144 7.75 -8.50 -0.69
CA ALA A 144 8.58 -7.30 -0.66
C ALA A 144 8.36 -6.45 -1.93
N THR A 145 8.28 -7.09 -3.09
CA THR A 145 8.05 -6.42 -4.38
C THR A 145 6.67 -5.77 -4.44
N GLU A 146 5.62 -6.48 -4.04
CA GLU A 146 4.25 -5.94 -4.01
C GLU A 146 4.16 -4.75 -3.06
N GLN A 147 4.69 -4.87 -1.83
CA GLN A 147 4.64 -3.79 -0.85
C GLN A 147 5.48 -2.58 -1.27
N ALA A 148 6.65 -2.78 -1.86
CA ALA A 148 7.45 -1.69 -2.39
C ALA A 148 6.73 -0.94 -3.52
N TYR A 149 6.11 -1.66 -4.46
CA TYR A 149 5.40 -1.01 -5.57
C TYR A 149 4.15 -0.24 -5.12
N TYR A 150 3.36 -0.76 -4.18
CA TYR A 150 2.23 0.04 -3.70
C TYR A 150 2.70 1.27 -2.87
N ALA A 151 3.82 1.17 -2.16
CA ALA A 151 4.41 2.33 -1.47
C ALA A 151 4.90 3.39 -2.46
N LEU A 152 5.57 2.98 -3.55
CA LEU A 152 5.96 3.90 -4.63
C LEU A 152 4.74 4.50 -5.34
N ALA A 153 3.67 3.72 -5.55
CA ALA A 153 2.42 4.23 -6.09
C ALA A 153 1.78 5.27 -5.15
N SER A 154 1.79 5.04 -3.83
CA SER A 154 1.31 5.99 -2.82
C SER A 154 2.10 7.30 -2.86
N TYR A 155 3.43 7.21 -2.96
CA TYR A 155 4.30 8.38 -3.08
C TYR A 155 4.06 9.14 -4.39
N HIS A 156 3.98 8.44 -5.52
CA HIS A 156 3.69 9.06 -6.81
C HIS A 156 2.34 9.80 -6.80
N ARG A 157 1.29 9.19 -6.23
CA ARG A 157 -0.01 9.85 -6.08
C ARG A 157 0.08 11.13 -5.25
N MET A 158 0.84 11.12 -4.16
CA MET A 158 1.08 12.30 -3.34
C MET A 158 1.78 13.42 -4.14
N LEU A 159 2.82 13.10 -4.91
CA LEU A 159 3.53 14.08 -5.75
C LEU A 159 2.63 14.70 -6.83
N GLU A 160 1.66 13.94 -7.35
CA GLU A 160 0.67 14.41 -8.30
C GLU A 160 -0.51 15.16 -7.65
N GLY A 161 -0.53 15.29 -6.31
CA GLY A 161 -1.63 15.92 -5.59
C GLY A 161 -2.94 15.14 -5.67
N ARG A 162 -2.88 13.82 -5.88
CA ARG A 162 -4.03 12.92 -5.96
C ARG A 162 -4.50 12.46 -4.58
N THR A 163 -5.64 11.80 -4.53
CA THR A 163 -6.12 11.16 -3.31
C THR A 163 -5.17 10.07 -2.83
N THR A 164 -5.19 9.76 -1.52
CA THR A 164 -4.29 8.76 -0.93
C THR A 164 -4.52 7.36 -1.49
N LEU A 165 -3.59 6.44 -1.25
CA LEU A 165 -3.65 5.06 -1.77
C LEU A 165 -4.96 4.34 -1.41
N PHE A 166 -5.52 4.61 -0.23
CA PHE A 166 -6.77 3.98 0.24
C PHE A 166 -8.03 4.78 -0.09
N ASP A 167 -7.90 5.96 -0.68
CA ASP A 167 -8.99 6.75 -1.24
C ASP A 167 -8.81 6.85 -2.76
N MET A 168 -9.41 5.91 -3.48
CA MET A 168 -9.33 5.81 -4.95
C MET A 168 -10.51 6.49 -5.63
N SER A 169 -11.15 7.46 -4.97
CA SER A 169 -12.35 8.17 -5.49
C SER A 169 -12.07 8.99 -6.76
N ASP A 170 -10.80 9.31 -7.02
CA ASP A 170 -10.33 10.01 -8.23
C ASP A 170 -10.02 9.08 -9.41
N VAL A 171 -10.20 7.75 -9.24
CA VAL A 171 -9.93 6.75 -10.29
C VAL A 171 -11.24 6.31 -10.95
N GLU A 172 -11.27 6.29 -12.29
CA GLU A 172 -12.42 5.76 -13.03
C GLU A 172 -12.61 4.27 -12.73
N SER A 173 -13.87 3.86 -12.50
CA SER A 173 -14.20 2.44 -12.29
C SER A 173 -13.99 1.62 -13.55
N PHE A 174 -13.61 0.34 -13.41
CA PHE A 174 -13.45 -0.60 -14.54
C PHE A 174 -14.69 -0.66 -15.45
N ALA A 175 -15.90 -0.55 -14.89
CA ALA A 175 -17.14 -0.52 -15.68
C ALA A 175 -17.23 0.66 -16.67
N LYS A 176 -16.57 1.80 -16.38
CA LYS A 176 -16.47 2.92 -17.32
C LYS A 176 -15.39 2.70 -18.39
N ILE A 177 -14.38 1.91 -18.08
CA ILE A 177 -13.28 1.61 -19.01
C ILE A 177 -13.75 0.60 -20.05
N GLU A 178 -14.50 -0.42 -19.67
CA GLU A 178 -15.07 -1.44 -20.56
C GLU A 178 -16.09 -0.81 -21.55
N GLY A 179 -16.91 0.14 -21.11
CA GLY A 179 -17.88 0.84 -21.98
C GLY A 179 -17.24 1.73 -23.06
N LYS A 180 -15.97 2.10 -22.93
CA LYS A 180 -15.22 2.83 -23.98
C LYS A 180 -14.58 1.92 -25.02
N ALA A 181 -14.43 0.61 -24.74
CA ALA A 181 -13.85 -0.35 -25.67
C ALA A 181 -14.86 -0.82 -26.74
N ASP A 182 -16.17 -0.76 -26.46
CA ASP A 182 -17.22 -1.26 -27.37
C ASP A 182 -17.71 -0.25 -28.43
N GLU A 183 -17.33 1.03 -28.36
CA GLU A 183 -17.76 2.03 -29.36
C GLU A 183 -16.95 2.02 -30.68
N ASN A 184 -15.97 1.10 -30.84
CA ASN A 184 -15.10 1.09 -32.03
C ASN A 184 -15.15 -0.20 -32.87
N THR A 185 -16.21 -1.02 -32.76
CA THR A 185 -16.40 -2.20 -33.62
C THR A 185 -17.78 -2.27 -34.28
N ASP A 186 -18.19 -1.20 -34.97
CA ASP A 186 -19.22 -1.29 -35.98
C ASP A 186 -18.67 -0.67 -37.27
N GLY A 187 -18.19 -1.53 -38.15
CA GLY A 187 -17.68 -1.12 -39.46
C GLY A 187 -17.37 -2.29 -40.36
N ASN A 188 -18.42 -2.92 -40.89
CA ASN A 188 -18.42 -3.47 -42.25
C ASN A 188 -17.78 -4.85 -42.51
N GLY A 189 -18.58 -5.79 -42.91
CA GLY A 189 -18.18 -7.05 -43.55
C GLY A 189 -19.37 -7.90 -43.98
N GLN A 190 -20.02 -7.45 -45.06
CA GLN A 190 -21.01 -8.27 -45.77
C GLN A 190 -20.42 -9.57 -46.35
N ASN A 191 -21.09 -10.66 -46.06
CA ASN A 191 -21.62 -11.68 -46.97
C ASN A 191 -20.72 -12.29 -48.06
N SER A 192 -20.51 -13.60 -47.99
CA SER A 192 -20.92 -14.46 -49.11
C SER A 192 -20.89 -15.94 -48.73
N SER A 193 -21.99 -16.56 -49.05
CA SER A 193 -22.35 -17.98 -49.04
C SER A 193 -21.47 -18.86 -49.93
N GLY A 194 -21.32 -20.16 -49.53
CA GLY A 194 -20.76 -21.15 -50.46
C GLY A 194 -20.65 -22.56 -49.85
N SER A 195 -21.72 -23.29 -49.91
CA SER A 195 -22.06 -24.71 -49.88
C SER A 195 -21.02 -25.71 -50.40
N LYS A 196 -21.10 -26.91 -49.77
CA LYS A 196 -21.03 -28.31 -50.27
C LYS A 196 -19.79 -29.14 -49.88
N THR A 197 -20.09 -30.09 -49.02
CA THR A 197 -19.99 -31.58 -49.20
C THR A 197 -18.75 -32.21 -49.77
N GLY A 198 -18.23 -33.23 -49.05
CA GLY A 198 -17.38 -34.25 -49.63
C GLY A 198 -16.72 -35.17 -48.60
N THR A 199 -17.41 -36.24 -48.28
CA THR A 199 -16.96 -37.45 -47.59
C THR A 199 -15.84 -38.17 -48.33
N LYS A 200 -14.83 -38.79 -47.63
CA LYS A 200 -14.37 -40.18 -47.74
C LYS A 200 -13.01 -40.36 -47.07
N GLN A 201 -12.96 -41.11 -46.11
CA GLN A 201 -12.44 -42.47 -45.79
C GLN A 201 -11.22 -42.97 -46.59
N ALA A 202 -10.27 -43.48 -45.82
CA ALA A 202 -9.54 -44.74 -45.85
C ALA A 202 -8.05 -44.67 -46.04
N SER A 203 -7.40 -45.16 -45.04
CA SER A 203 -6.50 -46.34 -44.96
C SER A 203 -5.08 -46.26 -45.55
N GLY A 204 -4.11 -46.57 -44.71
CA GLY A 204 -3.18 -47.67 -44.90
C GLY A 204 -1.76 -47.28 -45.25
N SER A 205 -0.94 -47.53 -44.40
CA SER A 205 0.30 -48.29 -44.30
C SER A 205 1.23 -47.68 -43.28
#